data_c708c1bbead442515510f7b952edd762
#
_entry.id   c708c1bbead442515510f7b952edd762
#
_cell.length_a   1.000
_cell.length_b   1.000
_cell.length_c   1.000
_cell.angle_alpha   90.00
_cell.angle_beta   90.00
_cell.angle_gamma   90.00
#
_symmetry.space_group_name_H-M   'P 1'
#
loop_
_entity.id
_entity.type
_entity.pdbx_description
1 polymer ?
#
loop_
_entity_poly.entity_id
_entity_poly.type
_entity_poly.pdbx_seq_one_letter_code
_entity_poly.pdbx_strand_id
1 'polypeptide(L)'
;MKNLSIRLKAYKPNGDTLGLLPQPSSFSASFLHDDTGALRLEYSRKALNGSILERKLETGLEIAVEVSDGGKWLEPLNGRFVLISRSRDALDSSDTVTFTCPSYAWLLNKALMLDLAHLEGDGDDKGKRVFKKASAGLVMRTFLDENKTRGGIPVTCGFDTGRDSAGAAWKSVMT
;
A
#
# COMPACT_ATOMS: atom_id res chain seq x y z
N MET A 1 -26.06 -14.80 -12.72
CA MET A 1 -24.96 -14.01 -12.11
C MET A 1 -23.89 -14.98 -11.68
N LYS A 2 -22.64 -14.80 -12.08
CA LYS A 2 -21.54 -15.59 -11.52
C LYS A 2 -21.35 -15.17 -10.07
N ASN A 3 -21.30 -16.12 -9.15
CA ASN A 3 -21.04 -15.83 -7.74
C ASN A 3 -19.57 -15.43 -7.59
N LEU A 4 -19.32 -14.18 -7.25
CA LEU A 4 -18.00 -13.70 -6.91
C LEU A 4 -17.63 -14.19 -5.51
N SER A 5 -16.55 -14.95 -5.42
CA SER A 5 -15.96 -15.37 -4.15
C SER A 5 -14.80 -14.47 -3.78
N ILE A 6 -14.66 -14.18 -2.49
CA ILE A 6 -13.60 -13.32 -1.97
C ILE A 6 -12.85 -14.08 -0.87
N ARG A 7 -11.52 -13.96 -0.86
CA ARG A 7 -10.69 -14.41 0.26
C ARG A 7 -9.61 -13.38 0.58
N LEU A 8 -9.16 -13.43 1.80
CA LEU A 8 -8.11 -12.56 2.32
C LEU A 8 -6.85 -13.39 2.57
N LYS A 9 -5.72 -12.91 2.13
CA LYS A 9 -4.43 -13.58 2.31
C LYS A 9 -3.42 -12.62 2.91
N ALA A 10 -2.71 -13.07 3.94
CA ALA A 10 -1.72 -12.28 4.64
C ALA A 10 -0.30 -12.60 4.17
N TYR A 11 0.53 -11.55 4.14
CA TYR A 11 1.94 -11.63 3.79
C TYR A 11 2.77 -10.82 4.79
N LYS A 12 4.02 -11.21 4.96
CA LYS A 12 5.01 -10.39 5.66
C LYS A 12 5.43 -9.20 4.77
N PRO A 13 6.04 -8.14 5.35
CA PRO A 13 6.55 -7.01 4.58
C PRO A 13 7.61 -7.39 3.51
N ASN A 14 8.25 -8.54 3.64
CA ASN A 14 9.20 -9.07 2.66
C ASN A 14 8.54 -9.89 1.55
N GLY A 15 7.20 -10.01 1.54
CA GLY A 15 6.43 -10.74 0.54
C GLY A 15 6.20 -12.23 0.87
N ASP A 16 6.79 -12.77 1.93
CA ASP A 16 6.53 -14.17 2.33
C ASP A 16 5.07 -14.37 2.71
N THR A 17 4.46 -15.41 2.19
CA THR A 17 3.08 -15.77 2.51
C THR A 17 2.96 -16.24 3.97
N LEU A 18 2.05 -15.64 4.71
CA LEU A 18 1.65 -16.09 6.05
C LEU A 18 0.49 -17.07 6.02
N GLY A 19 -0.43 -16.93 5.07
CA GLY A 19 -1.58 -17.81 4.91
C GLY A 19 -2.89 -17.07 4.66
N LEU A 20 -3.97 -17.83 4.63
CA LEU A 20 -5.32 -17.28 4.51
C LEU A 20 -5.79 -16.74 5.86
N LEU A 21 -6.50 -15.62 5.80
CA LEU A 21 -7.17 -15.07 6.97
C LEU A 21 -8.55 -15.73 7.18
N PRO A 22 -9.02 -15.83 8.42
CA PRO A 22 -10.37 -16.26 8.69
C PRO A 22 -11.38 -15.29 8.06
N GLN A 23 -12.60 -15.78 7.83
CA GLN A 23 -13.68 -14.94 7.36
C GLN A 23 -13.99 -13.84 8.39
N PRO A 24 -13.93 -12.54 8.02
CA PRO A 24 -14.34 -11.47 8.91
C PRO A 24 -15.87 -11.48 9.11
N SER A 25 -16.32 -10.95 10.24
CA SER A 25 -17.75 -10.70 10.49
C SER A 25 -18.30 -9.58 9.61
N SER A 26 -17.44 -8.61 9.29
CA SER A 26 -17.72 -7.55 8.34
C SER A 26 -16.42 -7.13 7.65
N PHE A 27 -16.50 -6.78 6.37
CA PHE A 27 -15.39 -6.12 5.69
C PHE A 27 -15.88 -5.11 4.67
N SER A 28 -15.08 -4.08 4.46
CA SER A 28 -15.22 -3.17 3.33
C SER A 28 -13.88 -2.95 2.67
N ALA A 29 -13.84 -2.91 1.34
CA ALA A 29 -12.65 -2.65 0.57
C ALA A 29 -12.96 -1.62 -0.53
N SER A 30 -12.14 -0.59 -0.63
CA SER A 30 -12.15 0.37 -1.75
C SER A 30 -10.86 0.25 -2.55
N PHE A 31 -11.01 0.03 -3.84
CA PHE A 31 -9.89 -0.08 -4.79
C PHE A 31 -9.90 1.21 -5.62
N LEU A 32 -9.10 2.18 -5.21
CA LEU A 32 -9.00 3.47 -5.88
C LEU A 32 -7.80 3.49 -6.81
N HIS A 33 -7.95 4.07 -7.99
CA HIS A 33 -6.89 4.16 -8.99
C HIS A 33 -5.96 5.34 -8.72
N ASP A 34 -6.54 6.49 -8.40
CA ASP A 34 -5.82 7.77 -8.27
C ASP A 34 -5.74 8.27 -6.82
N ASP A 35 -6.10 7.43 -5.84
CA ASP A 35 -6.12 7.80 -4.43
C ASP A 35 -5.81 6.58 -3.54
N THR A 36 -5.72 6.84 -2.24
CA THR A 36 -5.49 5.80 -1.24
C THR A 36 -6.76 5.02 -0.98
N GLY A 37 -6.82 3.79 -1.49
CA GLY A 37 -7.85 2.82 -1.12
C GLY A 37 -7.73 2.39 0.34
N ALA A 38 -8.79 1.81 0.88
CA ALA A 38 -8.83 1.33 2.25
C ALA A 38 -9.49 -0.04 2.35
N LEU A 39 -8.95 -0.88 3.23
CA LEU A 39 -9.55 -2.13 3.67
C LEU A 39 -9.81 -2.03 5.17
N ARG A 40 -11.06 -2.26 5.57
CA ARG A 40 -11.44 -2.38 6.96
C ARG A 40 -12.00 -3.78 7.19
N LEU A 41 -11.47 -4.46 8.21
CA LEU A 41 -11.86 -5.80 8.61
C LEU A 41 -12.36 -5.77 10.05
N GLU A 42 -13.46 -6.44 10.31
CA GLU A 42 -13.98 -6.62 11.65
C GLU A 42 -14.09 -8.12 11.98
N TYR A 43 -13.62 -8.48 13.14
CA TYR A 43 -13.66 -9.86 13.65
C TYR A 43 -14.22 -9.88 15.06
N SER A 44 -15.03 -10.87 15.38
CA SER A 44 -15.23 -11.21 16.78
C SER A 44 -13.91 -11.73 17.35
N ARG A 45 -13.58 -11.42 18.60
CA ARG A 45 -12.37 -11.95 19.23
C ARG A 45 -12.31 -13.48 19.21
N LYS A 46 -13.46 -14.13 19.35
CA LYS A 46 -13.55 -15.58 19.27
C LYS A 46 -13.07 -16.13 17.92
N ALA A 47 -13.38 -15.43 16.81
CA ALA A 47 -12.93 -15.84 15.47
C ALA A 47 -11.43 -15.58 15.25
N LEU A 48 -10.82 -14.67 16.01
CA LEU A 48 -9.38 -14.39 15.92
C LEU A 48 -8.54 -15.37 16.73
N ASN A 49 -9.10 -16.01 17.76
CA ASN A 49 -8.37 -16.93 18.62
C ASN A 49 -7.69 -18.03 17.81
N GLY A 50 -6.37 -18.13 17.94
CA GLY A 50 -5.55 -19.09 17.21
C GLY A 50 -5.27 -18.72 15.75
N SER A 51 -5.82 -17.61 15.24
CA SER A 51 -5.56 -17.14 13.88
C SER A 51 -4.17 -16.53 13.74
N ILE A 52 -3.72 -16.39 12.49
CA ILE A 52 -2.47 -15.69 12.15
C ILE A 52 -2.52 -14.23 12.63
N LEU A 53 -3.70 -13.59 12.56
CA LEU A 53 -3.91 -12.22 12.99
C LEU A 53 -3.75 -12.01 14.51
N GLU A 54 -4.00 -13.02 15.32
CA GLU A 54 -3.78 -12.91 16.76
C GLU A 54 -2.31 -12.96 17.14
N ARG A 55 -1.55 -13.82 16.49
CA ARG A 55 -0.18 -14.15 16.89
C ARG A 55 0.90 -13.30 16.25
N LYS A 56 0.63 -12.70 15.08
CA LYS A 56 1.64 -12.06 14.23
C LYS A 56 1.24 -10.67 13.74
N LEU A 57 0.37 -9.98 14.48
CA LEU A 57 -0.05 -8.64 14.12
C LEU A 57 1.06 -7.62 14.40
N GLU A 58 2.02 -7.60 13.52
CA GLU A 58 3.00 -6.54 13.45
C GLU A 58 2.54 -5.48 12.45
N THR A 59 2.73 -4.22 12.77
CA THR A 59 2.56 -3.10 11.86
C THR A 59 3.39 -3.36 10.59
N GLY A 60 2.77 -3.17 9.43
CA GLY A 60 3.42 -3.43 8.15
C GLY A 60 3.06 -4.78 7.52
N LEU A 61 2.28 -5.63 8.20
CA LEU A 61 1.75 -6.85 7.58
C LEU A 61 0.86 -6.48 6.40
N GLU A 62 1.00 -7.22 5.29
CA GLU A 62 0.25 -6.96 4.08
C GLU A 62 -0.95 -7.89 3.96
N ILE A 63 -2.07 -7.37 3.51
CA ILE A 63 -3.29 -8.13 3.27
C ILE A 63 -3.69 -7.96 1.80
N ALA A 64 -3.73 -9.07 1.07
CA ALA A 64 -4.29 -9.12 -0.27
C ALA A 64 -5.77 -9.52 -0.22
N VAL A 65 -6.58 -8.80 -0.97
CA VAL A 65 -7.96 -9.17 -1.29
C VAL A 65 -7.92 -9.90 -2.62
N GLU A 66 -8.20 -11.19 -2.61
CA GLU A 66 -8.25 -12.00 -3.82
C GLU A 66 -9.70 -12.33 -4.17
N VAL A 67 -10.03 -12.26 -5.45
CA VAL A 67 -11.36 -12.53 -6.00
C VAL A 67 -11.34 -13.70 -6.97
N SER A 68 -12.44 -14.44 -7.04
CA SER A 68 -12.62 -15.54 -8.00
C SER A 68 -14.08 -15.60 -8.47
N ASP A 69 -14.28 -15.89 -9.74
CA ASP A 69 -15.58 -16.17 -10.35
C ASP A 69 -15.86 -17.67 -10.52
N GLY A 70 -15.17 -18.49 -9.73
CA GLY A 70 -15.18 -19.95 -9.82
C GLY A 70 -13.99 -20.54 -10.56
N GLY A 71 -13.09 -19.69 -11.08
CA GLY A 71 -11.84 -20.09 -11.72
C GLY A 71 -10.61 -19.85 -10.83
N LYS A 72 -9.63 -19.16 -11.35
CA LYS A 72 -8.41 -18.79 -10.62
C LYS A 72 -8.70 -17.65 -9.64
N TRP A 73 -7.97 -17.64 -8.52
CA TRP A 73 -7.93 -16.52 -7.60
C TRP A 73 -7.02 -15.43 -8.17
N LEU A 74 -7.52 -14.22 -8.25
CA LEU A 74 -6.81 -13.07 -8.79
C LEU A 74 -6.80 -11.96 -7.75
N GLU A 75 -5.66 -11.33 -7.56
CA GLU A 75 -5.54 -10.08 -6.83
C GLU A 75 -5.88 -8.94 -7.80
N PRO A 76 -6.94 -8.15 -7.56
CA PRO A 76 -7.26 -7.02 -8.42
C PRO A 76 -6.19 -5.94 -8.33
N LEU A 77 -6.16 -5.06 -9.31
CA LEU A 77 -5.29 -3.89 -9.26
C LEU A 77 -5.56 -3.10 -7.97
N ASN A 78 -4.50 -2.72 -7.27
CA ASN A 78 -4.56 -2.10 -5.94
C ASN A 78 -5.26 -2.97 -4.86
N GLY A 79 -5.31 -4.28 -5.06
CA GLY A 79 -5.91 -5.24 -4.14
C GLY A 79 -5.06 -5.57 -2.91
N ARG A 80 -3.92 -4.87 -2.71
CA ARG A 80 -3.03 -5.09 -1.57
C ARG A 80 -3.01 -3.89 -0.63
N PHE A 81 -3.10 -4.19 0.66
CA PHE A 81 -3.27 -3.23 1.74
C PHE A 81 -2.26 -3.49 2.84
N VAL A 82 -1.87 -2.44 3.57
CA VAL A 82 -0.89 -2.52 4.66
C VAL A 82 -1.60 -2.32 5.99
N LEU A 83 -1.44 -3.25 6.91
CA LEU A 83 -2.00 -3.15 8.25
C LEU A 83 -1.28 -2.04 9.03
N ILE A 84 -2.00 -0.98 9.37
CA ILE A 84 -1.45 0.16 10.12
C ILE A 84 -1.99 0.29 11.53
N SER A 85 -3.22 -0.17 11.77
CA SER A 85 -3.80 -0.06 13.10
C SER A 85 -4.77 -1.19 13.41
N ARG A 86 -4.89 -1.45 14.70
CA ARG A 86 -5.85 -2.36 15.32
C ARG A 86 -6.53 -1.63 16.46
N SER A 87 -7.84 -1.61 16.46
CA SER A 87 -8.63 -1.17 17.60
C SER A 87 -9.48 -2.31 18.16
N ARG A 88 -9.77 -2.28 19.42
CA ARG A 88 -10.65 -3.23 20.09
C ARG A 88 -11.77 -2.46 20.78
N ASP A 89 -12.98 -2.85 20.50
CA ASP A 89 -14.14 -2.42 21.25
C ASP A 89 -14.57 -3.55 22.18
N ALA A 90 -14.48 -3.28 23.49
CA ALA A 90 -14.77 -4.23 24.56
C ALA A 90 -15.95 -3.81 25.43
N LEU A 91 -16.70 -2.77 25.00
CA LEU A 91 -17.72 -2.12 25.84
C LEU A 91 -19.07 -2.82 25.84
N ASP A 92 -19.28 -3.80 24.99
CA ASP A 92 -20.55 -4.54 24.93
C ASP A 92 -20.33 -6.04 24.70
N SER A 93 -21.38 -6.80 24.73
CA SER A 93 -21.41 -8.26 24.51
C SER A 93 -20.74 -8.73 23.19
N SER A 94 -20.34 -7.81 22.34
CA SER A 94 -19.58 -8.03 21.10
C SER A 94 -18.14 -7.56 21.24
N ASP A 95 -17.26 -8.40 21.82
CA ASP A 95 -15.81 -8.16 21.79
C ASP A 95 -15.31 -8.19 20.34
N THR A 96 -15.27 -7.02 19.72
CA THR A 96 -14.96 -6.84 18.29
C THR A 96 -13.57 -6.21 18.12
N VAL A 97 -12.82 -6.74 17.17
CA VAL A 97 -11.51 -6.19 16.78
C VAL A 97 -11.61 -5.68 15.35
N THR A 98 -11.26 -4.42 15.16
CA THR A 98 -11.22 -3.76 13.85
C THR A 98 -9.78 -3.55 13.40
N PHE A 99 -9.50 -3.92 12.17
CA PHE A 99 -8.24 -3.68 11.48
C PHE A 99 -8.42 -2.63 10.40
N THR A 100 -7.51 -1.65 10.36
CA THR A 100 -7.50 -0.61 9.33
C THR A 100 -6.25 -0.75 8.49
N CYS A 101 -6.45 -0.90 7.19
CA CYS A 101 -5.40 -1.21 6.22
C CYS A 101 -5.58 -0.31 5.00
N PRO A 102 -4.82 0.77 4.84
CA PRO A 102 -4.78 1.52 3.59
C PRO A 102 -4.06 0.75 2.50
N SER A 103 -4.31 1.10 1.23
CA SER A 103 -3.58 0.56 0.08
C SER A 103 -2.11 1.04 0.08
N TYR A 104 -1.27 0.43 -0.78
CA TYR A 104 0.13 0.84 -0.93
C TYR A 104 0.33 2.32 -1.29
N ALA A 105 -0.65 2.95 -1.96
CA ALA A 105 -0.59 4.38 -2.26
C ALA A 105 -0.43 5.24 -1.00
N TRP A 106 -0.93 4.78 0.16
CA TRP A 106 -0.73 5.44 1.44
C TRP A 106 0.75 5.56 1.83
N LEU A 107 1.58 4.58 1.47
CA LEU A 107 3.02 4.62 1.75
C LEU A 107 3.68 5.78 1.01
N LEU A 108 3.25 6.07 -0.22
CA LEU A 108 3.77 7.20 -0.99
C LEU A 108 3.48 8.54 -0.30
N ASN A 109 2.32 8.66 0.35
CA ASN A 109 1.96 9.86 1.14
C ASN A 109 2.84 10.04 2.39
N LYS A 110 3.59 9.01 2.78
CA LYS A 110 4.56 9.06 3.89
C LYS A 110 6.00 9.27 3.42
N ALA A 111 6.23 9.22 2.11
CA ALA A 111 7.54 9.46 1.55
C ALA A 111 7.93 10.93 1.74
N LEU A 112 9.01 11.18 2.45
CA LEU A 112 9.54 12.53 2.64
C LEU A 112 10.44 12.90 1.45
N MET A 113 9.98 13.85 0.65
CA MET A 113 10.71 14.37 -0.51
C MET A 113 11.52 15.60 -0.08
N LEU A 114 12.66 15.40 0.56
CA LEU A 114 13.53 16.45 1.04
C LEU A 114 14.87 16.39 0.32
N ASP A 115 15.27 17.50 -0.28
CA ASP A 115 16.61 17.70 -0.83
C ASP A 115 17.35 18.80 -0.05
N LEU A 116 18.21 18.37 0.86
CA LEU A 116 18.96 19.28 1.73
C LEU A 116 19.94 20.17 0.94
N ALA A 117 20.51 19.67 -0.15
CA ALA A 117 21.42 20.43 -0.98
C ALA A 117 20.75 21.67 -1.61
N HIS A 118 19.45 21.56 -1.94
CA HIS A 118 18.69 22.69 -2.48
C HIS A 118 18.17 23.65 -1.41
N LEU A 119 18.07 23.19 -0.15
CA LEU A 119 17.72 24.09 0.96
C LEU A 119 18.83 25.10 1.26
N GLU A 120 20.08 24.73 1.00
CA GLU A 120 21.27 25.56 1.21
C GLU A 120 21.67 26.35 -0.06
N GLY A 121 21.03 26.09 -1.20
CA GLY A 121 21.30 26.76 -2.47
C GLY A 121 21.00 28.25 -2.47
N ASP A 122 21.59 28.98 -3.43
CA ASP A 122 21.38 30.39 -3.65
C ASP A 122 20.39 30.64 -4.81
N GLY A 123 19.78 31.81 -4.82
CA GLY A 123 18.92 32.29 -5.91
C GLY A 123 17.50 31.68 -5.91
N ASP A 124 16.87 31.70 -7.09
CA ASP A 124 15.46 31.34 -7.29
C ASP A 124 15.18 29.84 -7.05
N ASP A 125 16.21 29.01 -7.10
CA ASP A 125 16.12 27.55 -6.91
C ASP A 125 16.28 27.13 -5.45
N LYS A 126 16.53 28.07 -4.54
CA LYS A 126 16.67 27.78 -3.11
C LYS A 126 15.41 27.11 -2.55
N GLY A 127 15.58 25.96 -1.92
CA GLY A 127 14.48 25.17 -1.37
C GLY A 127 13.62 24.45 -2.41
N LYS A 128 14.02 24.49 -3.69
CA LYS A 128 13.32 23.77 -4.78
C LYS A 128 14.22 22.68 -5.35
N ARG A 129 13.61 21.57 -5.67
CA ARG A 129 14.27 20.52 -6.43
C ARG A 129 14.00 20.70 -7.91
N VAL A 130 15.06 20.93 -8.69
CA VAL A 130 14.97 21.15 -10.13
C VAL A 130 15.45 19.92 -10.90
N PHE A 131 14.62 19.41 -11.81
CA PHE A 131 14.97 18.34 -12.73
C PHE A 131 15.06 18.89 -14.16
N LYS A 132 16.26 18.90 -14.73
CA LYS A 132 16.47 19.35 -16.11
C LYS A 132 16.45 18.18 -17.07
N LYS A 133 15.62 18.26 -18.13
CA LYS A 133 15.51 17.23 -19.19
C LYS A 133 15.23 15.80 -18.66
N ALA A 134 14.52 15.68 -17.55
CA ALA A 134 14.15 14.41 -16.95
C ALA A 134 12.75 13.97 -17.41
N SER A 135 12.54 12.66 -17.57
CA SER A 135 11.20 12.13 -17.75
C SER A 135 10.43 12.11 -16.41
N ALA A 136 9.11 12.15 -16.46
CA ALA A 136 8.30 12.05 -15.24
C ALA A 136 8.59 10.75 -14.48
N GLY A 137 8.78 9.63 -15.18
CA GLY A 137 9.15 8.36 -14.57
C GLY A 137 10.49 8.39 -13.84
N LEU A 138 11.49 9.10 -14.41
CA LEU A 138 12.79 9.27 -13.75
C LEU A 138 12.67 10.13 -12.48
N VAL A 139 11.89 11.20 -12.52
CA VAL A 139 11.62 12.05 -11.35
C VAL A 139 10.98 11.25 -10.22
N MET A 140 9.93 10.48 -10.53
CA MET A 140 9.24 9.63 -9.56
C MET A 140 10.19 8.59 -8.94
N ARG A 141 10.97 7.90 -9.76
CA ARG A 141 11.93 6.91 -9.30
C ARG A 141 13.00 7.53 -8.40
N THR A 142 13.53 8.68 -8.78
CA THR A 142 14.54 9.38 -7.99
C THR A 142 14.04 9.66 -6.57
N PHE A 143 12.83 10.17 -6.42
CA PHE A 143 12.24 10.41 -5.10
C PHE A 143 12.10 9.15 -4.27
N LEU A 144 11.68 8.05 -4.87
CA LEU A 144 11.53 6.78 -4.16
C LEU A 144 12.87 6.18 -3.74
N ASP A 145 13.86 6.21 -4.63
CA ASP A 145 15.21 5.70 -4.35
C ASP A 145 15.91 6.51 -3.25
N GLU A 146 15.76 7.84 -3.26
CA GLU A 146 16.28 8.71 -2.20
C GLU A 146 15.60 8.49 -0.85
N ASN A 147 14.28 8.34 -0.87
CA ASN A 147 13.55 8.04 0.36
C ASN A 147 14.00 6.70 0.96
N LYS A 148 14.19 5.68 0.13
CA LYS A 148 14.72 4.38 0.53
C LYS A 148 16.14 4.49 1.09
N THR A 149 17.01 5.26 0.44
CA THR A 149 18.42 5.45 0.88
C THR A 149 18.49 6.14 2.23
N ARG A 150 17.55 7.04 2.54
CA ARG A 150 17.48 7.70 3.85
C ARG A 150 16.83 6.85 4.95
N GLY A 151 16.57 5.58 4.71
CA GLY A 151 15.91 4.69 5.66
C GLY A 151 14.40 4.92 5.79
N GLY A 152 13.80 5.57 4.80
CA GLY A 152 12.35 5.75 4.71
C GLY A 152 11.65 4.48 4.22
N ILE A 153 10.53 4.64 3.53
CA ILE A 153 9.68 3.54 3.12
C ILE A 153 10.38 2.66 2.09
N PRO A 154 10.45 1.34 2.28
CA PRO A 154 11.14 0.40 1.37
C PRO A 154 10.26 0.08 0.15
N VAL A 155 9.81 1.10 -0.58
CA VAL A 155 9.07 0.92 -1.83
C VAL A 155 10.06 0.73 -2.98
N THR A 156 9.86 -0.33 -3.76
CA THR A 156 10.64 -0.61 -4.97
C THR A 156 9.81 -0.30 -6.19
N CYS A 157 10.35 0.51 -7.10
CA CYS A 157 9.71 0.78 -8.38
C CYS A 157 10.03 -0.31 -9.40
N GLY A 158 8.98 -0.97 -9.88
CA GLY A 158 9.09 -1.96 -10.97
C GLY A 158 8.69 -1.41 -12.35
N PHE A 159 8.51 -0.10 -12.51
CA PHE A 159 8.09 0.50 -13.78
C PHE A 159 9.27 0.99 -14.64
N ASP A 160 9.06 1.02 -15.96
CA ASP A 160 9.99 1.62 -16.91
C ASP A 160 9.96 3.15 -16.75
N THR A 161 11.12 3.73 -16.42
CA THR A 161 11.25 5.19 -16.26
C THR A 161 11.18 5.96 -17.57
N GLY A 162 11.28 5.29 -18.71
CA GLY A 162 11.19 5.90 -20.05
C GLY A 162 9.79 5.87 -20.64
N ARG A 163 8.89 5.06 -20.10
CA ARG A 163 7.55 4.83 -20.68
C ARG A 163 6.47 4.86 -19.59
N ASP A 164 5.28 5.26 -20.01
CA ASP A 164 4.07 5.18 -19.17
C ASP A 164 3.45 3.77 -19.16
N SER A 165 2.36 3.58 -18.44
CA SER A 165 1.65 2.31 -18.34
C SER A 165 1.02 1.84 -19.66
N ALA A 166 0.83 2.73 -20.64
CA ALA A 166 0.36 2.41 -21.98
C ALA A 166 1.51 2.11 -22.96
N GLY A 167 2.77 2.18 -22.48
CA GLY A 167 3.97 1.95 -23.29
C GLY A 167 4.41 3.17 -24.11
N ALA A 168 3.75 4.33 -23.97
CA ALA A 168 4.16 5.56 -24.61
C ALA A 168 5.34 6.20 -23.88
N ALA A 169 6.23 6.85 -24.62
CA ALA A 169 7.35 7.57 -24.02
C ALA A 169 6.87 8.71 -23.11
N TRP A 170 7.40 8.79 -21.88
CA TRP A 170 7.14 9.92 -21.01
C TRP A 170 7.60 11.22 -21.67
N LYS A 171 6.74 12.22 -21.60
CA LYS A 171 7.15 13.57 -21.99
C LYS A 171 8.22 14.06 -21.01
N SER A 172 9.25 14.77 -21.52
CA SER A 172 10.21 15.43 -20.65
C SER A 172 9.49 16.46 -19.77
N VAL A 173 9.84 16.50 -18.50
CA VAL A 173 9.41 17.58 -17.62
C VAL A 173 10.14 18.84 -18.11
N MET A 174 9.41 19.82 -18.59
CA MET A 174 9.97 21.13 -18.89
C MET A 174 10.13 21.90 -17.59
N THR A 175 11.27 22.45 -17.42
CA THR A 175 11.56 23.46 -16.40
C THR A 175 11.13 24.81 -16.90
#